data_fd8d5d15fb7be73a2ce25a026c6b978e
#
_entry.id   fd8d5d15fb7be73a2ce25a026c6b978e
#
_cell.length_a   1.000
_cell.length_b   1.000
_cell.length_c   1.000
_cell.angle_alpha   90.00
_cell.angle_beta   90.00
_cell.angle_gamma   90.00
#
_symmetry.space_group_name_H-M   'P 1'
#
loop_
_entity.id
_entity.type
_entity.pdbx_description
1 polymer ?
#
loop_
_entity_poly.entity_id
_entity_poly.type
_entity_poly.pdbx_seq_one_letter_code
_entity_poly.pdbx_strand_id
1 'polypeptide(L)'
;MTVEKQARAASGWPMLFVTLAAYAASIWGIVQGIIILATAEEAGAAAPVTGPVLLVGGIVLLIVAIILSSGFFSLQPGQARVLVLFGNYVGTVHDSGFYWANPFYSHSLGNPDAGAIPVDEALEESAKSIRAAALAKGLSTTVSLRARTLNGERLKVNDKMGNPIEIATVVVWHVADTAKALFDVDNYPSYVAMQTETALRHVASVYAYDHMEDDDASNSSITLRSNIEEVSASLKEELDRRLAPAGVSVDDARLTHLAYAPEIAQAMLRRQQAEAIIAARKKIVEGAVSMVDMALKELSDGGVVEFDEDRKAVMASNLMVV
;
A
#
# COMPACT_ATOMS: atom_id res chain seq x y z
N MET A 1 8.33 4.24 18.29
CA MET A 1 7.36 4.63 17.23
C MET A 1 7.38 6.12 17.07
N THR A 2 7.74 6.57 15.90
CA THR A 2 7.88 7.99 15.57
C THR A 2 6.47 8.58 15.38
N VAL A 3 6.17 9.67 16.11
CA VAL A 3 4.87 10.35 15.98
C VAL A 3 5.02 11.47 14.96
N GLU A 4 4.16 11.48 13.96
CA GLU A 4 4.17 12.52 12.94
C GLU A 4 3.85 13.89 13.53
N LYS A 5 4.69 14.89 13.21
CA LYS A 5 4.50 16.30 13.61
C LYS A 5 4.29 17.11 12.34
N GLN A 6 3.25 17.92 12.30
CA GLN A 6 3.09 18.89 11.20
C GLN A 6 4.13 20.01 11.32
N ALA A 7 4.97 20.15 10.29
CA ALA A 7 5.88 21.28 10.17
C ALA A 7 5.28 22.34 9.25
N ARG A 8 5.44 23.62 9.63
CA ARG A 8 5.10 24.75 8.77
C ARG A 8 6.37 25.23 8.09
N ALA A 9 6.46 25.11 6.77
CA ALA A 9 7.49 25.75 5.99
C ALA A 9 7.06 27.20 5.63
N ALA A 10 8.02 28.11 5.55
CA ALA A 10 7.74 29.45 5.09
C ALA A 10 7.38 29.47 3.61
N SER A 11 6.52 30.42 3.18
CA SER A 11 6.23 30.61 1.76
C SER A 11 7.53 30.92 1.00
N GLY A 12 7.77 30.25 -0.13
CA GLY A 12 8.96 30.44 -0.93
C GLY A 12 8.98 31.79 -1.66
N TRP A 13 7.82 32.40 -1.93
CA TRP A 13 7.75 33.64 -2.71
C TRP A 13 8.48 34.84 -2.07
N PRO A 14 8.24 35.20 -0.81
CA PRO A 14 8.96 36.29 -0.16
C PRO A 14 10.47 36.02 -0.11
N MET A 15 10.85 34.78 0.16
CA MET A 15 12.25 34.39 0.28
C MET A 15 12.96 34.41 -1.07
N LEU A 16 12.24 34.15 -2.17
CA LEU A 16 12.75 34.27 -3.54
C LEU A 16 13.17 35.74 -3.83
N PHE A 17 12.34 36.71 -3.45
CA PHE A 17 12.69 38.12 -3.63
C PHE A 17 13.90 38.52 -2.78
N VAL A 18 13.99 38.02 -1.55
CA VAL A 18 15.15 38.27 -0.66
C VAL A 18 16.42 37.70 -1.26
N THR A 19 16.41 36.46 -1.77
CA THR A 19 17.59 35.83 -2.39
C THR A 19 17.97 36.53 -3.69
N LEU A 20 17.02 36.93 -4.54
CA LEU A 20 17.30 37.72 -5.75
C LEU A 20 17.94 39.07 -5.42
N ALA A 21 17.42 39.78 -4.41
CA ALA A 21 18.01 41.05 -3.93
C ALA A 21 19.43 40.83 -3.39
N ALA A 22 19.67 39.73 -2.66
CA ALA A 22 21.00 39.37 -2.17
C ALA A 22 21.99 39.09 -3.32
N TYR A 23 21.55 38.37 -4.36
CA TYR A 23 22.40 38.19 -5.59
C TYR A 23 22.68 39.49 -6.27
N ALA A 24 21.70 40.36 -6.48
CA ALA A 24 21.88 41.66 -7.10
C ALA A 24 22.85 42.54 -6.31
N ALA A 25 22.68 42.59 -4.97
CA ALA A 25 23.58 43.34 -4.11
C ALA A 25 25.00 42.78 -4.06
N SER A 26 25.18 41.45 -4.11
CA SER A 26 26.50 40.80 -4.14
C SER A 26 27.24 41.12 -5.44
N ILE A 27 26.55 41.00 -6.58
CA ILE A 27 27.15 41.33 -7.91
C ILE A 27 27.51 42.80 -7.95
N TRP A 28 26.62 43.71 -7.51
CA TRP A 28 26.89 45.11 -7.45
C TRP A 28 28.12 45.44 -6.59
N GLY A 29 28.21 44.84 -5.38
CA GLY A 29 29.34 45.03 -4.47
C GLY A 29 30.67 44.54 -5.05
N ILE A 30 30.67 43.38 -5.71
CA ILE A 30 31.86 42.85 -6.38
C ILE A 30 32.30 43.77 -7.53
N VAL A 31 31.38 44.18 -8.39
CA VAL A 31 31.68 45.08 -9.54
C VAL A 31 32.20 46.42 -9.05
N GLN A 32 31.56 47.06 -8.08
CA GLN A 32 32.02 48.33 -7.53
C GLN A 32 33.37 48.19 -6.83
N GLY A 33 33.59 47.12 -6.09
CA GLY A 33 34.88 46.80 -5.46
C GLY A 33 36.01 46.72 -6.47
N ILE A 34 35.79 46.03 -7.60
CA ILE A 34 36.78 45.92 -8.70
C ILE A 34 37.03 47.27 -9.36
N ILE A 35 35.97 48.05 -9.66
CA ILE A 35 36.13 49.37 -10.30
C ILE A 35 36.94 50.31 -9.40
N ILE A 36 36.66 50.38 -8.08
CA ILE A 36 37.40 51.21 -7.14
C ILE A 36 38.87 50.78 -7.05
N LEU A 37 39.17 49.49 -7.07
CA LEU A 37 40.52 48.99 -7.04
C LEU A 37 41.30 49.31 -8.35
N ALA A 38 40.68 49.12 -9.51
CA ALA A 38 41.26 49.39 -10.82
C ALA A 38 41.54 50.90 -11.01
N THR A 39 40.58 51.78 -10.62
CA THR A 39 40.79 53.23 -10.72
C THR A 39 41.87 53.74 -9.78
N ALA A 40 42.02 53.13 -8.59
CA ALA A 40 43.09 53.47 -7.66
C ALA A 40 44.47 53.09 -8.22
N GLU A 41 44.57 51.93 -8.86
CA GLU A 41 45.80 51.43 -9.52
C GLU A 41 46.19 52.31 -10.69
N GLU A 42 45.26 52.73 -11.55
CA GLU A 42 45.51 53.63 -12.68
C GLU A 42 45.96 55.06 -12.20
N ALA A 43 45.43 55.51 -11.06
CA ALA A 43 45.79 56.77 -10.48
C ALA A 43 47.12 56.77 -9.69
N GLY A 44 47.76 55.61 -9.53
CA GLY A 44 48.99 55.45 -8.73
C GLY A 44 48.77 55.80 -7.23
N ALA A 45 47.52 55.79 -6.76
CA ALA A 45 47.15 56.15 -5.42
C ALA A 45 46.92 54.90 -4.55
N ALA A 46 47.12 55.03 -3.22
CA ALA A 46 46.76 53.96 -2.30
C ALA A 46 45.27 53.61 -2.43
N ALA A 47 44.97 52.34 -2.65
CA ALA A 47 43.57 51.87 -2.78
C ALA A 47 42.74 52.23 -1.53
N PRO A 48 41.62 52.92 -1.69
CA PRO A 48 40.74 53.24 -0.52
C PRO A 48 40.22 51.92 0.07
N VAL A 49 40.14 51.87 1.38
CA VAL A 49 39.70 50.67 2.15
C VAL A 49 38.31 50.16 1.72
N THR A 50 37.50 51.04 1.16
CA THR A 50 36.17 50.73 0.62
C THR A 50 36.18 49.72 -0.52
N GLY A 51 37.21 49.72 -1.40
CA GLY A 51 37.32 48.77 -2.51
C GLY A 51 37.44 47.32 -2.07
N PRO A 52 38.47 46.95 -1.25
CA PRO A 52 38.59 45.58 -0.73
C PRO A 52 37.42 45.15 0.11
N VAL A 53 36.83 46.06 0.94
CA VAL A 53 35.68 45.74 1.78
C VAL A 53 34.44 45.40 0.95
N LEU A 54 34.16 46.16 -0.12
CA LEU A 54 33.03 45.85 -1.01
C LEU A 54 33.25 44.57 -1.78
N LEU A 55 34.47 44.29 -2.22
CA LEU A 55 34.78 43.04 -2.94
C LEU A 55 34.62 41.82 -2.03
N VAL A 56 35.27 41.82 -0.88
CA VAL A 56 35.18 40.69 0.08
C VAL A 56 33.74 40.54 0.60
N GLY A 57 33.07 41.65 0.96
CA GLY A 57 31.67 41.62 1.39
C GLY A 57 30.75 41.10 0.30
N GLY A 58 30.93 41.48 -0.96
CA GLY A 58 30.19 40.96 -2.10
C GLY A 58 30.35 39.45 -2.29
N ILE A 59 31.59 38.95 -2.16
CA ILE A 59 31.89 37.50 -2.28
C ILE A 59 31.22 36.73 -1.12
N VAL A 60 31.34 37.23 0.11
CA VAL A 60 30.69 36.58 1.27
C VAL A 60 29.18 36.55 1.12
N LEU A 61 28.57 37.67 0.68
CA LEU A 61 27.13 37.74 0.43
C LEU A 61 26.70 36.79 -0.70
N LEU A 62 27.52 36.60 -1.75
CA LEU A 62 27.28 35.62 -2.80
C LEU A 62 27.22 34.21 -2.26
N ILE A 63 28.19 33.83 -1.44
CA ILE A 63 28.22 32.50 -0.80
C ILE A 63 26.96 32.27 0.07
N VAL A 64 26.59 33.27 0.86
CA VAL A 64 25.39 33.22 1.68
C VAL A 64 24.13 33.08 0.80
N ALA A 65 24.02 33.80 -0.29
CA ALA A 65 22.91 33.72 -1.24
C ALA A 65 22.80 32.33 -1.89
N ILE A 66 23.92 31.70 -2.23
CA ILE A 66 23.98 30.32 -2.76
C ILE A 66 23.46 29.33 -1.70
N ILE A 67 23.90 29.44 -0.46
CA ILE A 67 23.45 28.59 0.64
C ILE A 67 21.93 28.76 0.84
N LEU A 68 21.44 30.00 0.89
CA LEU A 68 20.00 30.26 1.04
C LEU A 68 19.16 29.70 -0.11
N SER A 69 19.73 29.66 -1.33
CA SER A 69 19.06 29.10 -2.51
C SER A 69 18.82 27.60 -2.40
N SER A 70 19.62 26.86 -1.65
CA SER A 70 19.44 25.41 -1.48
C SER A 70 18.22 25.07 -0.62
N GLY A 71 17.65 26.02 0.09
CA GLY A 71 16.45 25.83 0.92
C GLY A 71 15.12 25.82 0.17
N PHE A 72 15.08 26.14 -1.12
CA PHE A 72 13.84 26.14 -1.91
C PHE A 72 13.43 24.72 -2.31
N PHE A 73 12.13 24.46 -2.18
CA PHE A 73 11.51 23.24 -2.69
C PHE A 73 10.07 23.46 -3.12
N SER A 74 9.61 22.67 -4.06
CA SER A 74 8.22 22.62 -4.49
C SER A 74 7.59 21.28 -4.07
N LEU A 75 6.36 21.30 -3.59
CA LEU A 75 5.59 20.14 -3.21
C LEU A 75 4.34 20.04 -4.08
N GLN A 76 4.20 18.91 -4.78
CA GLN A 76 3.05 18.64 -5.64
C GLN A 76 1.86 18.13 -4.81
N PRO A 77 0.61 18.30 -5.29
CA PRO A 77 -0.57 17.70 -4.66
C PRO A 77 -0.42 16.17 -4.52
N GLY A 78 -0.74 15.65 -3.32
CA GLY A 78 -0.59 14.24 -3.00
C GLY A 78 0.85 13.80 -2.70
N GLN A 79 1.71 14.74 -2.33
CA GLN A 79 3.05 14.48 -1.81
C GLN A 79 3.21 15.13 -0.45
N ALA A 80 4.00 14.51 0.41
CA ALA A 80 4.45 15.09 1.67
C ALA A 80 5.98 15.10 1.70
N ARG A 81 6.56 16.11 2.35
CA ARG A 81 8.00 16.20 2.54
C ARG A 81 8.35 16.15 4.02
N VAL A 82 9.18 15.19 4.36
CA VAL A 82 9.72 15.01 5.70
C VAL A 82 10.96 15.86 5.88
N LEU A 83 10.99 16.69 6.92
CA LEU A 83 12.08 17.59 7.26
C LEU A 83 12.95 16.95 8.34
N VAL A 84 14.21 16.72 7.99
CA VAL A 84 15.21 16.14 8.90
C VAL A 84 16.39 17.09 9.02
N LEU A 85 16.76 17.50 10.23
CA LEU A 85 17.87 18.39 10.52
C LEU A 85 18.94 17.62 11.31
N PHE A 86 20.10 17.42 10.72
CA PHE A 86 21.23 16.71 11.35
C PHE A 86 20.83 15.37 12.01
N GLY A 87 19.99 14.59 11.33
CA GLY A 87 19.50 13.29 11.82
C GLY A 87 18.27 13.35 12.74
N ASN A 88 17.82 14.55 13.16
CA ASN A 88 16.63 14.69 13.98
C ASN A 88 15.40 14.98 13.10
N TYR A 89 14.31 14.24 13.31
CA TYR A 89 13.04 14.52 12.68
C TYR A 89 12.40 15.79 13.25
N VAL A 90 12.15 16.76 12.39
CA VAL A 90 11.56 18.06 12.76
C VAL A 90 10.05 18.05 12.53
N GLY A 91 9.59 17.47 11.41
CA GLY A 91 8.18 17.39 11.07
C GLY A 91 7.97 17.14 9.57
N THR A 92 6.70 17.05 9.18
CA THR A 92 6.29 16.78 7.79
C THR A 92 5.42 17.93 7.26
N VAL A 93 5.65 18.32 6.02
CA VAL A 93 4.84 19.29 5.28
C VAL A 93 3.93 18.55 4.32
N HIS A 94 2.62 18.73 4.44
CA HIS A 94 1.59 18.06 3.60
C HIS A 94 1.01 18.99 2.53
N ASP A 95 1.01 20.29 2.77
CA ASP A 95 0.39 21.26 1.87
C ASP A 95 1.21 21.40 0.59
N SER A 96 0.54 21.33 -0.56
CA SER A 96 1.17 21.59 -1.86
C SER A 96 1.49 23.07 -2.03
N GLY A 97 2.64 23.35 -2.63
CA GLY A 97 3.05 24.74 -2.86
C GLY A 97 4.54 24.91 -3.08
N PHE A 98 4.94 26.18 -3.15
CA PHE A 98 6.35 26.60 -3.22
C PHE A 98 6.78 27.11 -1.85
N TYR A 99 7.76 26.44 -1.25
CA TYR A 99 8.22 26.66 0.10
C TYR A 99 9.72 26.94 0.17
N TRP A 100 10.10 27.61 1.23
CA TRP A 100 11.48 27.74 1.66
C TRP A 100 11.63 27.18 3.07
N ALA A 101 12.62 26.36 3.26
CA ALA A 101 12.98 25.80 4.56
C ALA A 101 14.49 25.98 4.81
N ASN A 102 14.93 25.65 6.01
CA ASN A 102 16.35 25.74 6.37
C ASN A 102 17.22 24.98 5.34
N PRO A 103 18.21 25.62 4.73
CA PRO A 103 19.08 24.99 3.73
C PRO A 103 19.86 23.76 4.22
N PHE A 104 19.96 23.58 5.55
CA PHE A 104 20.62 22.45 6.18
C PHE A 104 19.71 21.22 6.37
N TYR A 105 18.45 21.28 5.94
CA TYR A 105 17.60 20.11 5.95
C TYR A 105 18.09 19.07 4.94
N SER A 106 18.07 17.80 5.38
CA SER A 106 18.44 16.67 4.54
C SER A 106 17.51 16.56 3.32
N HIS A 107 18.08 16.43 2.13
CA HIS A 107 17.33 16.22 0.88
C HIS A 107 17.14 14.73 0.58
N SER A 108 17.96 13.88 1.18
CA SER A 108 17.94 12.44 1.01
C SER A 108 18.27 11.76 2.34
N LEU A 109 17.51 10.73 2.68
CA LEU A 109 17.86 9.76 3.70
C LEU A 109 18.74 8.71 3.03
N GLY A 110 19.82 8.28 3.67
CA GLY A 110 20.68 7.23 3.13
C GLY A 110 19.86 6.00 2.74
N ASN A 111 20.28 5.26 1.72
CA ASN A 111 19.66 4.01 1.35
C ASN A 111 20.34 2.87 2.11
N PRO A 112 19.69 2.25 3.12
CA PRO A 112 20.27 1.13 3.88
C PRO A 112 20.54 -0.09 2.99
N ASP A 113 19.77 -0.29 1.93
CA ASP A 113 19.90 -1.44 1.02
C ASP A 113 21.00 -1.30 -0.04
N ALA A 114 21.65 -0.14 -0.15
CA ALA A 114 22.69 0.08 -1.16
C ALA A 114 23.93 -0.85 -1.00
N GLY A 115 24.05 -1.49 0.16
CA GLY A 115 25.10 -2.48 0.46
C GLY A 115 24.73 -3.93 0.20
N ALA A 116 23.44 -4.24 0.05
CA ALA A 116 22.90 -5.60 0.08
C ALA A 116 22.60 -6.23 -1.30
N ILE A 117 22.93 -5.55 -2.40
CA ILE A 117 22.72 -6.11 -3.74
C ILE A 117 23.81 -7.17 -3.97
N PRO A 118 23.48 -8.47 -4.07
CA PRO A 118 24.45 -9.50 -4.43
C PRO A 118 24.91 -9.23 -5.86
N VAL A 119 26.22 -9.05 -6.04
CA VAL A 119 26.83 -8.81 -7.34
C VAL A 119 27.42 -10.14 -7.78
N ASP A 120 26.85 -10.74 -8.82
CA ASP A 120 27.52 -11.78 -9.57
C ASP A 120 28.76 -11.18 -10.25
N GLU A 121 29.89 -11.84 -10.10
CA GLU A 121 31.24 -11.39 -10.52
C GLU A 121 31.35 -11.04 -12.02
N ALA A 122 30.40 -11.47 -12.84
CA ALA A 122 30.41 -11.24 -14.31
C ALA A 122 29.87 -9.89 -14.80
N LEU A 123 29.36 -9.02 -13.89
CA LEU A 123 28.68 -7.76 -14.22
C LEU A 123 29.25 -6.53 -13.47
N GLU A 124 30.53 -6.59 -13.08
CA GLU A 124 31.14 -5.57 -12.20
C GLU A 124 31.04 -4.11 -12.65
N GLU A 125 31.15 -3.83 -13.95
CA GLU A 125 31.14 -2.43 -14.45
C GLU A 125 29.72 -1.85 -14.52
N SER A 126 28.74 -2.65 -14.94
CA SER A 126 27.33 -2.26 -14.93
C SER A 126 26.79 -2.20 -13.50
N ALA A 127 27.21 -3.10 -12.61
CA ALA A 127 26.84 -3.11 -11.20
C ALA A 127 27.42 -1.90 -10.44
N LYS A 128 28.61 -1.42 -10.75
CA LYS A 128 29.18 -0.18 -10.18
C LYS A 128 28.38 1.06 -10.56
N SER A 129 27.94 1.16 -11.81
CA SER A 129 27.10 2.29 -12.26
C SER A 129 25.69 2.25 -11.65
N ILE A 130 25.10 1.07 -11.53
CA ILE A 130 23.80 0.86 -10.87
C ILE A 130 23.91 1.12 -9.36
N ARG A 131 24.99 0.66 -8.72
CA ARG A 131 25.27 0.96 -7.31
C ARG A 131 25.49 2.43 -7.04
N ALA A 132 26.27 3.11 -7.91
CA ALA A 132 26.47 4.56 -7.83
C ALA A 132 25.16 5.33 -8.04
N ALA A 133 24.31 4.88 -8.97
CA ALA A 133 22.98 5.46 -9.19
C ALA A 133 22.01 5.16 -8.04
N ALA A 134 22.08 3.98 -7.42
CA ALA A 134 21.27 3.62 -6.26
C ALA A 134 21.74 4.36 -4.99
N LEU A 135 23.04 4.53 -4.81
CA LEU A 135 23.63 5.36 -3.74
C LEU A 135 23.30 6.85 -3.93
N ALA A 136 23.34 7.34 -5.17
CA ALA A 136 22.95 8.72 -5.49
C ALA A 136 21.44 8.95 -5.34
N LYS A 137 20.63 7.91 -5.45
CA LYS A 137 19.18 7.91 -5.31
C LYS A 137 18.75 7.45 -3.92
N GLY A 138 19.43 7.95 -2.87
CA GLY A 138 19.01 7.74 -1.49
C GLY A 138 17.49 7.95 -1.32
N LEU A 139 16.90 7.33 -0.33
CA LEU A 139 15.47 7.48 -0.01
C LEU A 139 15.11 8.97 -0.01
N SER A 140 14.27 9.36 -0.97
CA SER A 140 13.82 10.75 -1.07
C SER A 140 13.03 11.10 0.21
N THR A 141 13.31 12.27 0.79
CA THR A 141 12.51 12.81 1.89
C THR A 141 11.09 13.17 1.47
N THR A 142 10.78 13.08 0.17
CA THR A 142 9.43 13.30 -0.38
C THR A 142 8.73 11.97 -0.59
N VAL A 143 7.59 11.80 0.10
CA VAL A 143 6.75 10.59 0.06
C VAL A 143 5.47 10.89 -0.70
N SER A 144 5.05 9.97 -1.57
CA SER A 144 3.75 10.04 -2.22
C SER A 144 2.66 9.52 -1.30
N LEU A 145 1.64 10.34 -1.07
CA LEU A 145 0.44 10.00 -0.31
C LEU A 145 -0.68 9.42 -1.20
N ARG A 146 -0.43 9.29 -2.50
CA ARG A 146 -1.41 8.78 -3.46
C ARG A 146 -1.60 7.29 -3.25
N ALA A 147 -2.81 6.82 -3.50
CA ALA A 147 -3.10 5.39 -3.51
C ALA A 147 -2.22 4.64 -4.50
N ARG A 148 -1.71 3.50 -4.07
CA ARG A 148 -0.88 2.58 -4.85
C ARG A 148 -1.56 1.23 -4.86
N THR A 149 -1.41 0.50 -5.95
CA THR A 149 -1.95 -0.85 -6.09
C THR A 149 -0.81 -1.85 -6.05
N LEU A 150 -0.93 -2.83 -5.16
CA LEU A 150 -0.09 -4.00 -5.11
C LEU A 150 -0.86 -5.19 -5.70
N ASN A 151 -0.36 -5.74 -6.79
CA ASN A 151 -0.82 -7.01 -7.34
C ASN A 151 0.01 -8.12 -6.71
N GLY A 152 -0.59 -8.90 -5.80
CA GLY A 152 0.06 -10.05 -5.19
C GLY A 152 0.25 -11.18 -6.21
N GLU A 153 1.36 -11.89 -6.09
CA GLU A 153 1.61 -13.11 -6.86
C GLU A 153 0.69 -14.24 -6.40
N ARG A 154 0.52 -15.24 -7.26
CA ARG A 154 -0.23 -16.46 -6.90
C ARG A 154 0.54 -17.25 -5.88
N LEU A 155 -0.07 -17.51 -4.74
CA LEU A 155 0.51 -18.27 -3.65
C LEU A 155 -0.19 -19.62 -3.53
N LYS A 156 0.58 -20.68 -3.39
CA LYS A 156 0.07 -21.98 -2.95
C LYS A 156 0.02 -21.98 -1.43
N VAL A 157 -1.17 -22.22 -0.89
CA VAL A 157 -1.42 -22.26 0.56
C VAL A 157 -2.42 -23.38 0.84
N ASN A 158 -2.48 -23.85 2.08
CA ASN A 158 -3.52 -24.77 2.50
C ASN A 158 -4.69 -23.98 3.11
N ASP A 159 -5.91 -24.39 2.76
CA ASP A 159 -7.12 -23.90 3.40
C ASP A 159 -7.29 -24.46 4.82
N LYS A 160 -8.35 -24.07 5.52
CA LYS A 160 -8.70 -24.59 6.87
C LYS A 160 -8.79 -26.12 6.93
N MET A 161 -9.16 -26.76 5.84
CA MET A 161 -9.31 -28.21 5.71
C MET A 161 -8.01 -28.92 5.33
N GLY A 162 -6.94 -28.19 5.07
CA GLY A 162 -5.65 -28.71 4.61
C GLY A 162 -5.59 -28.95 3.10
N ASN A 163 -6.56 -28.52 2.31
CA ASN A 163 -6.52 -28.61 0.86
C ASN A 163 -5.60 -27.56 0.28
N PRO A 164 -4.67 -27.92 -0.64
CA PRO A 164 -3.84 -26.93 -1.31
C PRO A 164 -4.66 -26.12 -2.33
N ILE A 165 -4.63 -24.81 -2.15
CA ILE A 165 -5.29 -23.83 -3.02
C ILE A 165 -4.28 -22.82 -3.58
N GLU A 166 -4.56 -22.28 -4.75
CA GLU A 166 -3.87 -21.12 -5.32
C GLU A 166 -4.72 -19.89 -5.11
N ILE A 167 -4.14 -18.90 -4.46
CA ILE A 167 -4.80 -17.65 -4.09
C ILE A 167 -3.93 -16.45 -4.47
N ALA A 168 -4.54 -15.38 -4.97
CA ALA A 168 -3.89 -14.09 -5.21
C ALA A 168 -4.78 -12.95 -4.74
N THR A 169 -4.19 -11.81 -4.44
CA THR A 169 -4.89 -10.62 -3.98
C THR A 169 -4.40 -9.37 -4.67
N VAL A 170 -5.28 -8.37 -4.75
CA VAL A 170 -4.95 -6.98 -5.07
C VAL A 170 -5.24 -6.13 -3.85
N VAL A 171 -4.26 -5.32 -3.46
CA VAL A 171 -4.35 -4.42 -2.31
C VAL A 171 -4.13 -3.00 -2.78
N VAL A 172 -5.07 -2.11 -2.48
CA VAL A 172 -4.94 -0.66 -2.67
C VAL A 172 -4.60 -0.04 -1.33
N TRP A 173 -3.51 0.69 -1.29
CA TRP A 173 -2.95 1.24 -0.07
C TRP A 173 -2.32 2.61 -0.28
N HIS A 174 -2.21 3.41 0.76
CA HIS A 174 -1.50 4.68 0.75
C HIS A 174 -0.72 4.89 2.05
N VAL A 175 0.23 5.83 2.02
CA VAL A 175 0.96 6.23 3.22
C VAL A 175 0.11 7.22 4.00
N ALA A 176 -0.29 6.84 5.22
CA ALA A 176 -1.06 7.68 6.13
C ALA A 176 -0.15 8.46 7.11
N ASP A 177 0.97 7.84 7.55
CA ASP A 177 1.95 8.45 8.46
C ASP A 177 3.34 8.35 7.81
N THR A 178 3.82 9.49 7.31
CA THR A 178 5.09 9.56 6.59
C THR A 178 6.31 9.35 7.48
N ALA A 179 6.20 9.71 8.76
CA ALA A 179 7.29 9.54 9.71
C ALA A 179 7.53 8.06 10.01
N LYS A 180 6.47 7.28 10.24
CA LYS A 180 6.58 5.83 10.42
C LYS A 180 7.09 5.15 9.15
N ALA A 181 6.58 5.55 7.98
CA ALA A 181 6.97 4.95 6.72
C ALA A 181 8.46 5.13 6.39
N LEU A 182 9.10 6.21 6.85
CA LEU A 182 10.51 6.50 6.57
C LEU A 182 11.47 6.13 7.70
N PHE A 183 11.00 6.03 8.96
CA PHE A 183 11.88 5.86 10.11
C PHE A 183 11.65 4.57 10.90
N ASP A 184 10.45 3.99 10.83
CA ASP A 184 10.14 2.77 11.58
C ASP A 184 10.30 1.50 10.74
N VAL A 185 10.43 1.64 9.39
CA VAL A 185 10.72 0.54 8.44
C VAL A 185 11.72 0.98 7.38
N ASP A 186 12.62 0.09 6.97
CA ASP A 186 13.65 0.41 5.99
C ASP A 186 13.08 0.64 4.59
N ASN A 187 12.17 -0.23 4.16
CA ASN A 187 11.54 -0.18 2.83
C ASN A 187 10.06 -0.51 2.95
N TYR A 188 9.23 0.53 3.09
CA TYR A 188 7.79 0.34 3.28
C TYR A 188 7.08 -0.36 2.09
N PRO A 189 7.43 -0.17 0.79
CA PRO A 189 6.85 -0.96 -0.30
C PRO A 189 7.13 -2.46 -0.19
N SER A 190 8.36 -2.84 0.13
CA SER A 190 8.74 -4.24 0.35
C SER A 190 8.06 -4.81 1.59
N TYR A 191 7.98 -4.02 2.65
CA TYR A 191 7.26 -4.40 3.87
C TYR A 191 5.77 -4.67 3.59
N VAL A 192 5.09 -3.81 2.81
CA VAL A 192 3.70 -4.01 2.38
C VAL A 192 3.55 -5.32 1.61
N ALA A 193 4.45 -5.63 0.67
CA ALA A 193 4.40 -6.86 -0.11
C ALA A 193 4.53 -8.12 0.78
N MET A 194 5.51 -8.15 1.67
CA MET A 194 5.73 -9.27 2.59
C MET A 194 4.57 -9.46 3.58
N GLN A 195 4.05 -8.36 4.14
CA GLN A 195 2.91 -8.43 5.05
C GLN A 195 1.63 -8.86 4.34
N THR A 196 1.45 -8.46 3.08
CA THR A 196 0.32 -8.91 2.25
C THR A 196 0.36 -10.41 2.02
N GLU A 197 1.51 -10.96 1.67
CA GLU A 197 1.66 -12.41 1.51
C GLU A 197 1.37 -13.16 2.82
N THR A 198 1.90 -12.65 3.94
CA THR A 198 1.71 -13.27 5.26
C THR A 198 0.25 -13.20 5.71
N ALA A 199 -0.43 -12.08 5.50
CA ALA A 199 -1.83 -11.90 5.82
C ALA A 199 -2.72 -12.83 4.97
N LEU A 200 -2.42 -12.95 3.68
CA LEU A 200 -3.13 -13.82 2.76
C LEU A 200 -3.02 -15.30 3.17
N ARG A 201 -1.81 -15.74 3.58
CA ARG A 201 -1.62 -17.10 4.14
C ARG A 201 -2.42 -17.32 5.41
N HIS A 202 -2.46 -16.32 6.29
CA HIS A 202 -3.23 -16.40 7.53
C HIS A 202 -4.72 -16.51 7.25
N VAL A 203 -5.29 -15.62 6.43
CA VAL A 203 -6.71 -15.65 6.06
C VAL A 203 -7.08 -16.97 5.39
N ALA A 204 -6.25 -17.46 4.46
CA ALA A 204 -6.48 -18.76 3.81
C ALA A 204 -6.53 -19.92 4.81
N SER A 205 -5.72 -19.89 5.87
CA SER A 205 -5.72 -20.96 6.90
C SER A 205 -6.93 -20.93 7.85
N VAL A 206 -7.61 -19.78 7.95
CA VAL A 206 -8.79 -19.61 8.82
C VAL A 206 -10.09 -20.07 8.15
N TYR A 207 -10.20 -19.85 6.83
CA TYR A 207 -11.40 -20.14 6.07
C TYR A 207 -11.23 -21.38 5.20
N ALA A 208 -12.29 -22.21 5.09
CA ALA A 208 -12.33 -23.31 4.13
C ALA A 208 -12.57 -22.75 2.72
N TYR A 209 -12.07 -23.43 1.69
CA TYR A 209 -12.32 -23.06 0.31
C TYR A 209 -13.80 -23.10 -0.06
N ASP A 210 -14.51 -24.18 0.31
CA ASP A 210 -15.91 -24.45 0.00
C ASP A 210 -16.59 -25.19 1.17
N HIS A 211 -17.92 -25.20 1.21
CA HIS A 211 -18.68 -25.94 2.21
C HIS A 211 -18.49 -27.47 2.06
N MET A 212 -18.49 -28.17 3.18
CA MET A 212 -18.71 -29.62 3.22
C MET A 212 -20.17 -29.91 3.58
N GLU A 213 -20.76 -30.97 3.00
CA GLU A 213 -22.15 -31.37 3.25
C GLU A 213 -22.46 -31.75 4.71
N ASP A 214 -21.44 -32.04 5.53
CA ASP A 214 -21.60 -32.42 6.93
C ASP A 214 -21.80 -31.22 7.90
N ASP A 215 -21.67 -29.98 7.42
CA ASP A 215 -22.05 -28.82 8.21
C ASP A 215 -23.59 -28.69 8.19
N ASP A 216 -24.22 -29.06 9.31
CA ASP A 216 -25.65 -28.85 9.57
C ASP A 216 -26.09 -27.49 9.02
N ALA A 217 -27.18 -27.46 8.25
CA ALA A 217 -27.72 -26.30 7.55
C ALA A 217 -28.04 -25.08 8.48
N SER A 218 -27.79 -25.22 9.77
CA SER A 218 -27.90 -24.18 10.79
C SER A 218 -26.61 -23.38 11.04
N ASN A 219 -25.46 -23.84 10.54
CA ASN A 219 -24.16 -23.17 10.72
C ASN A 219 -23.59 -22.80 9.35
N SER A 220 -24.03 -21.64 8.81
CA SER A 220 -23.46 -21.11 7.56
C SER A 220 -22.02 -20.68 7.82
N SER A 221 -21.09 -21.64 7.77
CA SER A 221 -19.66 -21.33 7.90
C SER A 221 -19.22 -20.46 6.73
N ILE A 222 -18.53 -19.35 7.03
CA ILE A 222 -17.96 -18.46 6.03
C ILE A 222 -16.90 -19.23 5.24
N THR A 223 -16.99 -19.22 3.90
CA THR A 223 -16.00 -19.83 3.01
C THR A 223 -15.37 -18.82 2.08
N LEU A 224 -14.15 -19.13 1.59
CA LEU A 224 -13.43 -18.27 0.66
C LEU A 224 -14.19 -18.04 -0.65
N ARG A 225 -14.99 -19.03 -1.10
CA ARG A 225 -15.71 -19.00 -2.37
C ARG A 225 -17.07 -18.31 -2.26
N SER A 226 -17.83 -18.60 -1.22
CA SER A 226 -19.22 -18.13 -1.10
C SER A 226 -19.32 -16.74 -0.49
N ASN A 227 -18.39 -16.37 0.40
CA ASN A 227 -18.43 -15.15 1.20
C ASN A 227 -17.24 -14.22 0.89
N ILE A 228 -17.01 -13.94 -0.39
CA ILE A 228 -15.84 -13.18 -0.86
C ILE A 228 -15.75 -11.79 -0.20
N GLU A 229 -16.88 -11.10 -0.01
CA GLU A 229 -16.91 -9.77 0.60
C GLU A 229 -16.50 -9.81 2.09
N GLU A 230 -16.97 -10.78 2.86
CA GLU A 230 -16.63 -10.94 4.27
C GLU A 230 -15.16 -11.32 4.44
N VAL A 231 -14.65 -12.19 3.59
CA VAL A 231 -13.24 -12.59 3.57
C VAL A 231 -12.36 -11.41 3.16
N SER A 232 -12.78 -10.61 2.19
CA SER A 232 -12.07 -9.39 1.78
C SER A 232 -12.02 -8.35 2.90
N ALA A 233 -13.12 -8.18 3.63
CA ALA A 233 -13.17 -7.31 4.81
C ALA A 233 -12.22 -7.79 5.92
N SER A 234 -12.20 -9.10 6.19
CA SER A 234 -11.28 -9.70 7.17
C SER A 234 -9.83 -9.56 6.74
N LEU A 235 -9.52 -9.74 5.45
CA LEU A 235 -8.17 -9.51 4.90
C LEU A 235 -7.75 -8.05 5.05
N LYS A 236 -8.63 -7.11 4.76
CA LYS A 236 -8.36 -5.68 4.92
C LYS A 236 -8.04 -5.34 6.37
N GLU A 237 -8.85 -5.79 7.32
CA GLU A 237 -8.64 -5.55 8.76
C GLU A 237 -7.31 -6.14 9.24
N GLU A 238 -6.98 -7.36 8.82
CA GLU A 238 -5.71 -8.00 9.15
C GLU A 238 -4.51 -7.23 8.56
N LEU A 239 -4.65 -6.74 7.33
CA LEU A 239 -3.63 -5.92 6.68
C LEU A 239 -3.47 -4.57 7.37
N ASP A 240 -4.55 -3.85 7.68
CA ASP A 240 -4.49 -2.57 8.39
C ASP A 240 -3.76 -2.72 9.73
N ARG A 241 -4.04 -3.78 10.48
CA ARG A 241 -3.36 -4.08 11.74
C ARG A 241 -1.86 -4.32 11.56
N ARG A 242 -1.47 -5.07 10.51
CA ARG A 242 -0.07 -5.42 10.23
C ARG A 242 0.73 -4.25 9.66
N LEU A 243 0.09 -3.38 8.89
CA LEU A 243 0.72 -2.26 8.21
C LEU A 243 0.72 -0.95 9.02
N ALA A 244 -0.08 -0.87 10.09
CA ALA A 244 -0.11 0.28 11.00
C ALA A 244 1.27 0.68 11.57
N PRO A 245 2.19 -0.26 11.93
CA PRO A 245 3.53 0.09 12.37
C PRO A 245 4.38 0.80 11.30
N ALA A 246 4.12 0.52 10.01
CA ALA A 246 4.78 1.16 8.88
C ALA A 246 4.09 2.45 8.41
N GLY A 247 3.07 2.93 9.14
CA GLY A 247 2.34 4.14 8.76
C GLY A 247 1.57 4.03 7.45
N VAL A 248 1.21 2.82 7.03
CA VAL A 248 0.46 2.53 5.82
C VAL A 248 -0.98 2.17 6.18
N SER A 249 -1.94 2.69 5.41
CA SER A 249 -3.37 2.36 5.50
C SER A 249 -3.83 1.66 4.23
N VAL A 250 -4.72 0.69 4.39
CA VAL A 250 -5.29 -0.09 3.31
C VAL A 250 -6.67 0.47 2.94
N ASP A 251 -6.81 0.93 1.71
CA ASP A 251 -8.09 1.44 1.19
C ASP A 251 -9.02 0.28 0.82
N ASP A 252 -8.48 -0.72 0.10
CA ASP A 252 -9.22 -1.90 -0.34
C ASP A 252 -8.29 -3.12 -0.46
N ALA A 253 -8.83 -4.31 -0.19
CA ALA A 253 -8.12 -5.57 -0.34
C ALA A 253 -9.08 -6.62 -0.88
N ARG A 254 -8.79 -7.19 -2.06
CA ARG A 254 -9.65 -8.15 -2.74
C ARG A 254 -8.89 -9.37 -3.23
N LEU A 255 -9.56 -10.51 -3.17
CA LEU A 255 -9.07 -11.73 -3.79
C LEU A 255 -9.28 -11.65 -5.32
N THR A 256 -8.24 -11.89 -6.09
CA THR A 256 -8.27 -11.84 -7.57
C THR A 256 -8.22 -13.21 -8.21
N HIS A 257 -7.59 -14.17 -7.52
CA HIS A 257 -7.51 -15.56 -7.97
C HIS A 257 -7.79 -16.47 -6.78
N LEU A 258 -8.65 -17.45 -6.99
CA LEU A 258 -8.97 -18.46 -6.00
C LEU A 258 -9.32 -19.75 -6.72
N ALA A 259 -8.49 -20.77 -6.61
CA ALA A 259 -8.68 -22.07 -7.24
C ALA A 259 -8.02 -23.17 -6.41
N TYR A 260 -8.46 -24.40 -6.56
CA TYR A 260 -7.69 -25.54 -6.08
C TYR A 260 -6.35 -25.66 -6.83
N ALA A 261 -5.31 -26.07 -6.11
CA ALA A 261 -4.04 -26.33 -6.76
C ALA A 261 -4.18 -27.41 -7.84
N PRO A 262 -3.45 -27.32 -8.96
CA PRO A 262 -3.61 -28.23 -10.11
C PRO A 262 -3.51 -29.71 -9.73
N GLU A 263 -2.73 -30.01 -8.70
CA GLU A 263 -2.48 -31.38 -8.25
C GLU A 263 -3.74 -32.09 -7.74
N ILE A 264 -4.67 -31.33 -7.12
CA ILE A 264 -5.91 -31.88 -6.54
C ILE A 264 -7.17 -31.45 -7.29
N ALA A 265 -7.08 -30.51 -8.23
CA ALA A 265 -8.23 -29.91 -8.90
C ALA A 265 -9.14 -30.99 -9.53
N GLN A 266 -8.57 -31.99 -10.19
CA GLN A 266 -9.34 -33.07 -10.82
C GLN A 266 -10.04 -33.98 -9.78
N ALA A 267 -9.40 -34.28 -8.66
CA ALA A 267 -10.00 -35.05 -7.58
C ALA A 267 -11.16 -34.30 -6.91
N MET A 268 -10.97 -33.00 -6.67
CA MET A 268 -12.01 -32.14 -6.09
C MET A 268 -13.19 -31.95 -7.02
N LEU A 269 -12.97 -31.85 -8.33
CA LEU A 269 -14.06 -31.80 -9.30
C LEU A 269 -14.91 -33.07 -9.27
N ARG A 270 -14.29 -34.25 -9.20
CA ARG A 270 -15.02 -35.54 -9.07
C ARG A 270 -15.82 -35.61 -7.78
N ARG A 271 -15.27 -35.10 -6.67
CA ARG A 271 -15.97 -35.04 -5.39
C ARG A 271 -17.19 -34.14 -5.48
N GLN A 272 -17.04 -32.92 -6.01
CA GLN A 272 -18.15 -31.98 -6.20
C GLN A 272 -19.25 -32.56 -7.11
N GLN A 273 -18.89 -33.30 -8.15
CA GLN A 273 -19.86 -33.99 -9.02
C GLN A 273 -20.64 -35.06 -8.24
N ALA A 274 -19.95 -35.85 -7.41
CA ALA A 274 -20.62 -36.87 -6.58
C ALA A 274 -21.56 -36.23 -5.56
N GLU A 275 -21.12 -35.20 -4.86
CA GLU A 275 -21.93 -34.42 -3.91
C GLU A 275 -23.16 -33.80 -4.60
N ALA A 276 -22.99 -33.21 -5.77
CA ALA A 276 -24.10 -32.64 -6.55
C ALA A 276 -25.14 -33.69 -6.97
N ILE A 277 -24.71 -34.92 -7.34
CA ILE A 277 -25.62 -36.02 -7.65
C ILE A 277 -26.40 -36.47 -6.41
N ILE A 278 -25.74 -36.58 -5.26
CA ILE A 278 -26.40 -36.95 -3.99
C ILE A 278 -27.41 -35.86 -3.60
N ALA A 279 -27.02 -34.59 -3.64
CA ALA A 279 -27.90 -33.46 -3.35
C ALA A 279 -29.11 -33.39 -4.28
N ALA A 280 -28.92 -33.65 -5.58
CA ALA A 280 -30.00 -33.71 -6.55
C ALA A 280 -30.98 -34.87 -6.24
N ARG A 281 -30.46 -36.06 -5.91
CA ARG A 281 -31.30 -37.20 -5.53
C ARG A 281 -32.10 -36.93 -4.25
N LYS A 282 -31.47 -36.32 -3.22
CA LYS A 282 -32.14 -35.90 -2.00
C LYS A 282 -33.29 -34.95 -2.29
N LYS A 283 -33.07 -33.93 -3.14
CA LYS A 283 -34.07 -32.98 -3.55
C LYS A 283 -35.24 -33.61 -4.31
N ILE A 284 -34.98 -34.60 -5.16
CA ILE A 284 -36.02 -35.37 -5.86
C ILE A 284 -36.90 -36.12 -4.85
N VAL A 285 -36.27 -36.81 -3.88
CA VAL A 285 -37.01 -37.53 -2.85
C VAL A 285 -37.83 -36.59 -1.97
N GLU A 286 -37.26 -35.49 -1.49
CA GLU A 286 -37.95 -34.45 -0.73
C GLU A 286 -39.12 -33.88 -1.52
N GLY A 287 -38.93 -33.61 -2.80
CA GLY A 287 -40.01 -33.14 -3.70
C GLY A 287 -41.11 -34.14 -3.86
N ALA A 288 -40.81 -35.41 -4.04
CA ALA A 288 -41.80 -36.49 -4.14
C ALA A 288 -42.61 -36.65 -2.83
N VAL A 289 -41.93 -36.65 -1.67
CA VAL A 289 -42.59 -36.71 -0.37
C VAL A 289 -43.49 -35.50 -0.13
N SER A 290 -42.99 -34.29 -0.46
CA SER A 290 -43.77 -33.06 -0.31
C SER A 290 -45.01 -33.04 -1.23
N MET A 291 -44.90 -33.55 -2.48
CA MET A 291 -46.05 -33.67 -3.37
C MET A 291 -47.13 -34.63 -2.80
N VAL A 292 -46.71 -35.76 -2.25
CA VAL A 292 -47.62 -36.72 -1.63
C VAL A 292 -48.32 -36.09 -0.40
N ASP A 293 -47.56 -35.40 0.46
CA ASP A 293 -48.11 -34.71 1.64
C ASP A 293 -49.13 -33.61 1.26
N MET A 294 -48.77 -32.80 0.23
CA MET A 294 -49.70 -31.79 -0.30
C MET A 294 -50.98 -32.40 -0.87
N ALA A 295 -50.85 -33.47 -1.68
CA ALA A 295 -52.01 -34.15 -2.23
C ALA A 295 -52.94 -34.75 -1.19
N LEU A 296 -52.36 -35.38 -0.15
CA LEU A 296 -53.13 -35.95 0.96
C LEU A 296 -53.86 -34.86 1.78
N LYS A 297 -53.19 -33.72 2.01
CA LYS A 297 -53.80 -32.57 2.70
C LYS A 297 -54.93 -31.96 1.90
N GLU A 298 -54.74 -31.72 0.61
CA GLU A 298 -55.75 -31.10 -0.28
C GLU A 298 -57.01 -31.97 -0.44
N LEU A 299 -56.85 -33.31 -0.50
CA LEU A 299 -57.92 -34.24 -0.51
C LEU A 299 -58.71 -34.33 0.83
N SER A 300 -57.98 -34.21 1.96
CA SER A 300 -58.57 -34.17 3.30
C SER A 300 -59.35 -32.86 3.54
N ASP A 301 -58.75 -31.71 3.20
CA ASP A 301 -59.30 -30.38 3.42
C ASP A 301 -60.51 -30.13 2.48
N GLY A 302 -60.50 -30.71 1.28
CA GLY A 302 -61.61 -30.67 0.31
C GLY A 302 -62.77 -31.53 0.68
N GLY A 303 -62.72 -32.30 1.77
CA GLY A 303 -63.81 -33.17 2.23
C GLY A 303 -64.16 -34.29 1.25
N VAL A 304 -63.28 -34.60 0.33
CA VAL A 304 -63.52 -35.63 -0.72
C VAL A 304 -63.40 -37.03 -0.17
N VAL A 305 -62.55 -37.23 0.85
CA VAL A 305 -62.29 -38.54 1.48
C VAL A 305 -61.89 -38.34 2.94
N GLU A 306 -62.56 -39.02 3.89
CA GLU A 306 -62.05 -39.18 5.26
C GLU A 306 -60.97 -40.27 5.27
N PHE A 307 -59.73 -39.90 5.56
CA PHE A 307 -58.63 -40.82 5.62
C PHE A 307 -58.40 -41.35 7.04
N ASP A 308 -58.56 -42.68 7.18
CA ASP A 308 -58.02 -43.42 8.32
C ASP A 308 -56.50 -43.62 8.11
N GLU A 309 -55.71 -43.80 9.17
CA GLU A 309 -54.24 -43.91 9.11
C GLU A 309 -53.75 -45.01 8.15
N ASP A 310 -54.46 -46.16 8.13
CA ASP A 310 -54.14 -47.27 7.22
C ASP A 310 -54.39 -46.92 5.76
N ARG A 311 -55.42 -46.13 5.44
CA ARG A 311 -55.73 -45.66 4.09
C ARG A 311 -54.76 -44.60 3.62
N LYS A 312 -54.29 -43.71 4.53
CA LYS A 312 -53.24 -42.75 4.21
C LYS A 312 -51.95 -43.46 3.76
N ALA A 313 -51.56 -44.51 4.51
CA ALA A 313 -50.34 -45.28 4.19
C ALA A 313 -50.45 -45.98 2.83
N VAL A 314 -51.60 -46.59 2.49
CA VAL A 314 -51.82 -47.23 1.18
C VAL A 314 -51.81 -46.20 0.05
N MET A 315 -52.46 -45.03 0.27
CA MET A 315 -52.52 -43.98 -0.77
C MET A 315 -51.15 -43.32 -0.98
N ALA A 316 -50.39 -43.06 0.10
CA ALA A 316 -49.04 -42.59 -0.01
C ALA A 316 -48.13 -43.55 -0.76
N SER A 317 -48.26 -44.86 -0.48
CA SER A 317 -47.52 -45.91 -1.21
C SER A 317 -47.86 -45.94 -2.71
N ASN A 318 -49.14 -45.81 -3.05
CA ASN A 318 -49.59 -45.78 -4.44
C ASN A 318 -49.15 -44.53 -5.18
N LEU A 319 -49.15 -43.36 -4.53
CA LEU A 319 -48.66 -42.09 -5.11
C LEU A 319 -47.16 -42.06 -5.29
N MET A 320 -46.39 -42.75 -4.48
CA MET A 320 -44.91 -42.88 -4.64
C MET A 320 -44.48 -43.84 -5.75
N VAL A 321 -45.35 -44.67 -6.28
CA VAL A 321 -45.05 -45.64 -7.33
C VAL A 321 -45.25 -45.04 -8.74
N VAL A 322 -45.98 -43.98 -8.87
CA VAL A 322 -46.17 -43.24 -10.11
C VAL A 322 -45.06 -42.20 -10.31
#